data_d9ab912f19729de113f75c09ade9905b
#
_entry.id   d9ab912f19729de113f75c09ade9905b
#
_cell.length_a   1.000
_cell.length_b   1.000
_cell.length_c   1.000
_cell.angle_alpha   90.00
_cell.angle_beta   90.00
_cell.angle_gamma   90.00
#
_symmetry.space_group_name_H-M   'P 1'
#
loop_
_entity.id
_entity.type
_entity.pdbx_description
1 polymer ?
#
loop_
_entity_poly.entity_id
_entity_poly.type
_entity_poly.pdbx_seq_one_letter_code
_entity_poly.pdbx_strand_id
1 'polypeptide(L)'
;MLEIIEPCGFVINDRKFKRVVMDYYDAKSIHFYRSPEDFFASKRNTRIILMTTKSKKSYKEFLFKKNDTVLFGRESSGVPISVHKKVSHRLTIPMMNKKRSLNLSSSVSIVVSKILNQTNF
;
A
#
# COMPACT_ATOMS: atom_id res chain seq x y z
N MET A 1 -1.98 10.45 -3.90
CA MET A 1 -3.23 10.28 -3.14
C MET A 1 -3.11 9.08 -2.21
N LEU A 2 -3.56 9.21 -0.97
CA LEU A 2 -3.64 8.12 -0.01
C LEU A 2 -5.02 7.48 -0.07
N GLU A 3 -5.05 6.16 -0.15
CA GLU A 3 -6.29 5.39 -0.18
C GLU A 3 -6.28 4.38 0.97
N ILE A 4 -7.39 4.27 1.68
CA ILE A 4 -7.53 3.37 2.82
C ILE A 4 -8.69 2.40 2.55
N ILE A 5 -8.40 1.12 2.68
CA ILE A 5 -9.39 0.05 2.46
C ILE A 5 -9.79 -0.52 3.83
N GLU A 6 -11.09 -0.46 4.13
CA GLU A 6 -11.62 -1.06 5.37
C GLU A 6 -11.86 -2.56 5.20
N PRO A 7 -11.79 -3.34 6.24
CA PRO A 7 -11.41 -2.98 7.61
C PRO A 7 -9.90 -2.78 7.73
N CYS A 8 -9.49 -1.68 8.34
CA CYS A 8 -8.10 -1.39 8.63
C CYS A 8 -7.78 -1.63 10.11
N GLY A 9 -6.51 -1.53 10.48
CA GLY A 9 -6.06 -1.82 11.84
C GLY A 9 -6.37 -0.74 12.88
N PHE A 10 -7.14 0.29 12.52
CA PHE A 10 -7.48 1.41 13.41
C PHE A 10 -8.92 1.87 13.14
N VAL A 11 -9.48 2.63 14.10
CA VAL A 11 -10.83 3.19 13.97
C VAL A 11 -10.74 4.54 13.24
N ILE A 12 -11.38 4.63 12.07
CA ILE A 12 -11.29 5.81 11.19
C ILE A 12 -11.89 7.07 11.85
N ASN A 13 -12.88 6.89 12.71
CA ASN A 13 -13.51 8.01 13.43
C ASN A 13 -12.82 8.36 14.75
N ASP A 14 -11.70 7.73 15.07
CA ASP A 14 -10.93 8.03 16.27
C ASP A 14 -10.40 9.48 16.20
N ARG A 15 -10.48 10.19 17.32
CA ARG A 15 -9.96 11.55 17.43
C ARG A 15 -8.47 11.62 17.12
N LYS A 16 -7.70 10.63 17.54
CA LYS A 16 -6.26 10.58 17.29
C LYS A 16 -5.97 10.45 15.78
N PHE A 17 -6.72 9.62 15.09
CA PHE A 17 -6.60 9.47 13.65
C PHE A 17 -6.93 10.77 12.92
N LYS A 18 -8.07 11.39 13.25
CA LYS A 18 -8.48 12.67 12.65
C LYS A 18 -7.44 13.77 12.89
N ARG A 19 -6.88 13.83 14.09
CA ARG A 19 -5.87 14.82 14.44
C ARG A 19 -4.60 14.64 13.60
N VAL A 20 -4.11 13.43 13.47
CA VAL A 20 -2.92 13.14 12.67
C VAL A 20 -3.17 13.47 11.20
N VAL A 21 -4.33 13.09 10.66
CA VAL A 21 -4.70 13.36 9.28
C VAL A 21 -4.78 14.88 9.02
N MET A 22 -5.40 15.64 9.92
CA MET A 22 -5.52 17.08 9.74
C MET A 22 -4.20 17.82 9.85
N ASP A 23 -3.26 17.30 10.66
CA ASP A 23 -1.94 17.93 10.82
C ASP A 23 -1.03 17.73 9.62
N TYR A 24 -1.18 16.61 8.89
CA TYR A 24 -0.25 16.22 7.83
C TYR A 24 -0.88 16.08 6.46
N TYR A 25 -2.20 15.95 6.37
CA TYR A 25 -2.89 15.72 5.10
C TYR A 25 -4.15 16.57 5.03
N ASP A 26 -4.41 17.11 3.85
CA ASP A 26 -5.73 17.62 3.54
C ASP A 26 -6.70 16.43 3.53
N ALA A 27 -7.76 16.50 4.33
CA ALA A 27 -8.76 15.43 4.42
C ALA A 27 -9.40 15.09 3.06
N LYS A 28 -9.38 16.02 2.11
CA LYS A 28 -9.88 15.81 0.75
C LYS A 28 -8.96 14.94 -0.09
N SER A 29 -7.71 14.73 0.33
CA SER A 29 -6.74 13.91 -0.41
C SER A 29 -6.75 12.44 0.02
N ILE A 30 -7.60 12.06 0.97
CA ILE A 30 -7.72 10.67 1.44
C ILE A 30 -9.04 10.09 0.96
N HIS A 31 -8.95 8.95 0.28
CA HIS A 31 -10.12 8.22 -0.20
C HIS A 31 -10.28 6.92 0.59
N PHE A 32 -11.51 6.63 1.02
CA PHE A 32 -11.84 5.43 1.79
C PHE A 32 -12.69 4.47 0.97
N TYR A 33 -12.34 3.19 1.01
CA TYR A 33 -13.15 2.10 0.43
C TYR A 33 -13.70 1.23 1.56
N ARG A 34 -14.97 0.84 1.46
CA ARG A 34 -15.65 0.03 2.49
C ARG A 34 -15.15 -1.41 2.53
N SER A 35 -14.59 -1.89 1.42
CA SER A 35 -14.13 -3.27 1.29
C SER A 35 -13.07 -3.39 0.21
N PRO A 36 -12.26 -4.47 0.23
CA PRO A 36 -11.37 -4.77 -0.88
C PRO A 36 -12.10 -4.90 -2.22
N GLU A 37 -13.31 -5.44 -2.22
CA GLU A 37 -14.12 -5.58 -3.44
C GLU A 37 -14.42 -4.23 -4.07
N ASP A 38 -14.80 -3.24 -3.27
CA ASP A 38 -15.06 -1.88 -3.75
C ASP A 38 -13.80 -1.25 -4.33
N PHE A 39 -12.66 -1.46 -3.66
CA PHE A 39 -11.37 -0.98 -4.13
C PHE A 39 -11.04 -1.56 -5.51
N PHE A 40 -11.09 -2.89 -5.66
CA PHE A 40 -10.76 -3.54 -6.92
C PHE A 40 -11.73 -3.15 -8.03
N ALA A 41 -13.00 -2.98 -7.72
CA ALA A 41 -14.00 -2.53 -8.70
C ALA A 41 -13.66 -1.13 -9.26
N SER A 42 -13.13 -0.23 -8.42
CA SER A 42 -12.73 1.11 -8.85
C SER A 42 -11.42 1.13 -9.64
N LYS A 43 -10.62 0.06 -9.57
CA LYS A 43 -9.27 -0.01 -10.15
C LYS A 43 -9.15 -0.96 -11.33
N ARG A 44 -10.23 -1.21 -12.06
CA ARG A 44 -10.27 -2.20 -13.16
C ARG A 44 -9.21 -1.97 -14.24
N ASN A 45 -8.93 -0.72 -14.56
CA ASN A 45 -7.97 -0.35 -15.60
C ASN A 45 -6.64 0.14 -15.04
N THR A 46 -6.36 -0.16 -13.77
CA THR A 46 -5.17 0.30 -13.08
C THR A 46 -4.29 -0.90 -12.74
N ARG A 47 -3.00 -0.75 -12.97
CA ARG A 47 -2.04 -1.76 -12.55
C ARG A 47 -1.84 -1.65 -11.03
N ILE A 48 -2.08 -2.75 -10.32
CA ILE A 48 -1.98 -2.81 -8.86
C ILE A 48 -0.77 -3.66 -8.47
N ILE A 49 0.13 -3.09 -7.70
CA ILE A 49 1.33 -3.75 -7.21
C ILE A 49 1.20 -3.95 -5.71
N LEU A 50 1.19 -5.21 -5.26
CA LEU A 50 1.15 -5.55 -3.84
C LEU A 50 2.56 -5.68 -3.28
N MET A 51 2.84 -4.96 -2.21
CA MET A 51 4.05 -5.15 -1.41
C MET A 51 3.75 -6.20 -0.35
N THR A 52 4.48 -7.31 -0.38
CA THR A 52 4.24 -8.45 0.51
C THR A 52 5.53 -9.21 0.81
N THR A 53 5.66 -9.68 2.04
CA THR A 53 6.78 -10.54 2.44
C THR A 53 6.70 -11.94 1.81
N LYS A 54 5.56 -12.29 1.25
CA LYS A 54 5.34 -13.60 0.61
C LYS A 54 5.84 -13.68 -0.83
N SER A 55 6.22 -12.55 -1.43
CA SER A 55 6.79 -12.54 -2.77
C SER A 55 8.30 -12.76 -2.71
N LYS A 56 8.84 -13.39 -3.74
CA LYS A 56 10.28 -13.55 -3.94
C LYS A 56 10.86 -12.48 -4.85
N LYS A 57 10.02 -11.74 -5.56
CA LYS A 57 10.46 -10.71 -6.51
C LYS A 57 10.74 -9.40 -5.79
N SER A 58 11.98 -8.89 -5.92
CA SER A 58 12.37 -7.64 -5.30
C SER A 58 11.76 -6.42 -6.01
N TYR A 59 11.40 -5.41 -5.21
CA TYR A 59 10.96 -4.12 -5.74
C TYR A 59 12.09 -3.38 -6.47
N LYS A 60 13.35 -3.71 -6.20
CA LYS A 60 14.51 -2.98 -6.70
C LYS A 60 14.60 -2.98 -8.22
N GLU A 61 14.22 -4.06 -8.86
CA GLU A 61 14.33 -4.24 -10.30
C GLU A 61 13.02 -3.95 -11.03
N PHE A 62 11.97 -3.64 -10.31
CA PHE A 62 10.65 -3.38 -10.89
C PHE A 62 10.56 -1.98 -11.46
N LEU A 63 9.98 -1.86 -12.65
CA LEU A 63 9.74 -0.57 -13.29
C LEU A 63 8.33 -0.09 -13.00
N PHE A 64 8.23 0.82 -12.04
CA PHE A 64 6.95 1.45 -11.72
C PHE A 64 6.56 2.46 -12.78
N LYS A 65 5.26 2.62 -12.97
CA LYS A 65 4.67 3.58 -13.90
C LYS A 65 3.90 4.65 -13.14
N LYS A 66 3.73 5.81 -13.75
CA LYS A 66 3.14 6.98 -13.12
C LYS A 66 1.73 6.76 -12.56
N ASN A 67 0.94 5.89 -13.21
CA ASN A 67 -0.45 5.61 -12.81
C ASN A 67 -0.61 4.32 -12.02
N ASP A 68 0.49 3.72 -11.56
CA ASP A 68 0.41 2.52 -10.72
C ASP A 68 -0.22 2.83 -9.38
N THR A 69 -0.94 1.85 -8.86
CA THR A 69 -1.41 1.84 -7.47
C THR A 69 -0.60 0.81 -6.69
N VAL A 70 0.01 1.23 -5.59
CA VAL A 70 0.77 0.34 -4.73
C VAL A 70 -0.04 0.04 -3.48
N LEU A 71 -0.22 -1.25 -3.20
CA LEU A 71 -1.04 -1.75 -2.11
C LEU A 71 -0.15 -2.32 -1.01
N PHE A 72 -0.41 -1.92 0.22
CA PHE A 72 0.25 -2.43 1.41
C PHE A 72 -0.76 -3.11 2.32
N GLY A 73 -0.35 -4.19 2.97
CA GLY A 73 -1.19 -4.90 3.92
C GLY A 73 -1.12 -4.30 5.33
N ARG A 74 -1.91 -4.87 6.25
CA ARG A 74 -1.84 -4.53 7.67
C ARG A 74 -0.49 -4.90 8.26
N GLU A 75 -0.04 -4.16 9.26
CA GLU A 75 1.21 -4.47 9.98
C GLU A 75 1.18 -5.86 10.61
N SER A 76 0.03 -6.25 11.17
CA SER A 76 -0.10 -7.50 11.94
C SER A 76 -0.32 -8.74 11.10
N SER A 77 -1.05 -8.64 9.99
CA SER A 77 -1.51 -9.83 9.25
C SER A 77 -1.32 -9.76 7.74
N GLY A 78 -0.84 -8.62 7.20
CA GLY A 78 -0.75 -8.43 5.75
C GLY A 78 -2.13 -8.38 5.11
N VAL A 79 -2.24 -8.92 3.90
CA VAL A 79 -3.50 -8.97 3.15
C VAL A 79 -4.03 -10.40 3.05
N PRO A 80 -5.36 -10.59 2.91
CA PRO A 80 -5.93 -11.91 2.67
C PRO A 80 -5.40 -12.53 1.37
N ILE A 81 -5.38 -13.87 1.31
CA ILE A 81 -4.93 -14.62 0.13
C ILE A 81 -5.74 -14.23 -1.12
N SER A 82 -7.04 -13.98 -0.95
CA SER A 82 -7.90 -13.53 -2.05
C SER A 82 -7.40 -12.24 -2.70
N VAL A 83 -6.83 -11.32 -1.92
CA VAL A 83 -6.23 -10.08 -2.43
C VAL A 83 -4.94 -10.38 -3.19
N HIS A 84 -4.10 -11.30 -2.70
CA HIS A 84 -2.89 -11.73 -3.41
C HIS A 84 -3.18 -12.19 -4.84
N LYS A 85 -4.30 -12.85 -5.06
CA LYS A 85 -4.68 -13.39 -6.37
C LYS A 85 -5.21 -12.33 -7.34
N LYS A 86 -5.67 -11.19 -6.84
CA LYS A 86 -6.32 -10.15 -7.66
C LYS A 86 -5.38 -9.06 -8.16
N VAL A 87 -4.17 -8.97 -7.60
CA VAL A 87 -3.24 -7.92 -7.99
C VAL A 87 -2.46 -8.28 -9.25
N SER A 88 -1.95 -7.25 -9.93
CA SER A 88 -1.16 -7.43 -11.16
C SER A 88 0.23 -7.97 -10.87
N HIS A 89 0.87 -7.48 -9.83
CA HIS A 89 2.24 -7.82 -9.44
C HIS A 89 2.37 -7.92 -7.93
N ARG A 90 3.32 -8.73 -7.48
CA ARG A 90 3.66 -8.93 -6.07
C ARG A 90 5.15 -8.75 -5.90
N LEU A 91 5.54 -7.83 -5.02
CA LEU A 91 6.94 -7.50 -4.79
C LEU A 91 7.26 -7.55 -3.31
N THR A 92 8.54 -7.72 -2.99
CA THR A 92 9.02 -7.68 -1.61
C THR A 92 10.17 -6.68 -1.48
N ILE A 93 10.33 -6.14 -0.28
CA ILE A 93 11.52 -5.41 0.11
C ILE A 93 12.48 -6.44 0.71
N PRO A 94 13.65 -6.69 0.09
CA PRO A 94 14.59 -7.69 0.60
C PRO A 94 15.05 -7.34 2.02
N MET A 95 15.09 -8.34 2.89
CA MET A 95 15.56 -8.20 4.25
C MET A 95 16.55 -9.31 4.58
N MET A 96 17.58 -8.97 5.36
CA MET A 96 18.56 -9.95 5.83
C MET A 96 17.95 -10.95 6.80
N ASN A 97 17.01 -10.50 7.62
CA ASN A 97 16.28 -11.38 8.53
C ASN A 97 14.88 -11.65 7.98
N LYS A 98 14.67 -12.86 7.48
CA LYS A 98 13.42 -13.28 6.84
C LYS A 98 12.23 -13.43 7.81
N LYS A 99 12.45 -13.32 9.12
CA LYS A 99 11.42 -13.54 10.12
C LYS A 99 10.61 -12.29 10.46
N ARG A 100 11.00 -11.12 9.96
CA ARG A 100 10.32 -9.85 10.27
C ARG A 100 10.03 -9.06 9.01
N SER A 101 8.90 -8.37 9.03
CA SER A 101 8.60 -7.34 8.05
C SER A 101 9.05 -5.98 8.57
N LEU A 102 9.31 -5.06 7.66
CA LEU A 102 9.55 -3.67 8.01
C LEU A 102 8.28 -3.03 8.55
N ASN A 103 8.43 -2.00 9.37
CA ASN A 103 7.35 -1.13 9.75
C ASN A 103 6.64 -0.60 8.50
N LEU A 104 5.31 -0.49 8.56
CA LEU A 104 4.51 -0.08 7.41
C LEU A 104 4.92 1.28 6.86
N SER A 105 5.12 2.29 7.72
CA SER A 105 5.55 3.63 7.28
C SER A 105 6.89 3.59 6.57
N SER A 106 7.84 2.80 7.08
CA SER A 106 9.15 2.64 6.47
C SER A 106 9.04 1.99 5.10
N SER A 107 8.22 0.95 4.98
CA SER A 107 7.98 0.27 3.70
C SER A 107 7.39 1.22 2.67
N VAL A 108 6.40 2.01 3.05
CA VAL A 108 5.77 3.00 2.17
C VAL A 108 6.80 4.03 1.71
N SER A 109 7.61 4.56 2.62
CA SER A 109 8.62 5.55 2.31
C SER A 109 9.65 5.03 1.31
N ILE A 110 10.14 3.81 1.50
CA ILE A 110 11.13 3.18 0.62
C ILE A 110 10.56 3.04 -0.81
N VAL A 111 9.37 2.51 -0.92
CA VAL A 111 8.76 2.24 -2.23
C VAL A 111 8.37 3.54 -2.92
N VAL A 112 7.79 4.49 -2.22
CA VAL A 112 7.43 5.80 -2.79
C VAL A 112 8.66 6.54 -3.28
N SER A 113 9.76 6.52 -2.51
CA SER A 113 11.02 7.13 -2.94
C SER A 113 11.49 6.56 -4.28
N LYS A 114 11.43 5.24 -4.44
CA LYS A 114 11.81 4.59 -5.69
C LYS A 114 10.89 4.99 -6.85
N ILE A 115 9.60 5.05 -6.61
CA ILE A 115 8.62 5.45 -7.62
C ILE A 115 8.91 6.89 -8.09
N LEU A 116 9.12 7.80 -7.15
CA LEU A 116 9.40 9.19 -7.47
C LEU A 116 10.68 9.33 -8.31
N ASN A 117 11.72 8.57 -7.98
CA ASN A 117 12.94 8.55 -8.77
C ASN A 117 12.73 8.05 -10.20
N GLN A 118 11.96 6.96 -10.34
CA GLN A 118 11.74 6.35 -11.66
C GLN A 118 10.79 7.16 -12.54
N THR A 119 9.85 7.88 -11.96
CA THR A 119 8.84 8.62 -12.72
C THR A 119 9.14 10.11 -12.85
N ASN A 120 10.27 10.56 -12.37
CA ASN A 120 10.70 11.98 -12.43
C ASN A 120 9.68 12.94 -11.81
N PHE A 121 9.17 12.54 -10.68
CA PHE A 121 8.20 13.37 -9.97
C PHE A 121 8.86 14.50 -9.21
#